data_9430f79b39fa1f7a47784e3585f6df83
#
_entry.id   9430f79b39fa1f7a47784e3585f6df83
#
_cell.length_a   1.000
_cell.length_b   1.000
_cell.length_c   1.000
_cell.angle_alpha   90.00
_cell.angle_beta   90.00
_cell.angle_gamma   90.00
#
_symmetry.space_group_name_H-M   'P 1'
#
loop_
_entity.id
_entity.type
_entity.pdbx_description
1 polymer ?
#
loop_
_entity_poly.entity_id
_entity_poly.type
_entity_poly.pdbx_seq_one_letter_code
_entity_poly.pdbx_strand_id
1 'polypeptide(L)'
;MSQITSPAIYSISRPQDVIDIVNKNSAINTSIGVIFIALGGILIDAYQAAMVGFGNKYIAAQFGISLGLAATVNASVLIAALIGGLLANRVINRFGQKRAFIIGMGLCTIGAAAVAIAPSIWWVLVCRVIMGFGLGIDFPLATNAVAELRGSTSKKTGTSVNLWQMAWYVSTTVVYLVLLPLLLSGIAEEQLWRYGIFIGAIFAVIFMILRYVFIGESAMWAARVGRYQEACDILGKRYGVQARVATPGTAEARSAEKVENKYRGGYGILFNDRYRKRTILGCVVATMQAWQYNAVGVYLPLTLAGIISGGLTGALTGSAVVNALCGVTGGMIGSFILQRLGTRRQSMYGFAVVTLALLSLGALATTNPWLSLGLLGSIIFFHSAGPGGLGMTIATLSYPPAIRPTGVGFARAIAGLIFWPMLWGALKTEAFYWLAIVPFLGFLTCVLINWEPLGANVDAEDAEVLAELNK
;
A
#
# COMPACT_ATOMS: atom_id res chain seq x y z
N MET A 1 -37.77 -33.13 -10.34
CA MET A 1 -37.86 -31.90 -11.14
C MET A 1 -37.36 -30.74 -10.30
N SER A 2 -36.08 -30.39 -10.43
CA SER A 2 -35.48 -29.19 -9.82
C SER A 2 -36.04 -27.98 -10.55
N GLN A 3 -36.77 -27.11 -9.87
CA GLN A 3 -37.15 -25.82 -10.38
C GLN A 3 -35.91 -25.05 -10.79
N ILE A 4 -35.67 -24.88 -12.09
CA ILE A 4 -34.68 -23.95 -12.63
C ILE A 4 -35.28 -22.56 -12.36
N THR A 5 -34.95 -21.98 -11.21
CA THR A 5 -35.23 -20.58 -10.94
C THR A 5 -34.44 -19.76 -11.96
N SER A 6 -35.15 -19.07 -12.85
CA SER A 6 -34.58 -18.12 -13.80
C SER A 6 -33.65 -17.18 -13.02
N PRO A 7 -32.39 -16.92 -13.48
CA PRO A 7 -31.48 -16.03 -12.78
C PRO A 7 -32.16 -14.66 -12.61
N ALA A 8 -32.21 -14.16 -11.37
CA ALA A 8 -32.80 -12.87 -11.07
C ALA A 8 -32.08 -11.78 -11.88
N ILE A 9 -32.83 -11.07 -12.72
CA ILE A 9 -32.32 -9.93 -13.48
C ILE A 9 -32.37 -8.71 -12.56
N TYR A 10 -31.23 -8.15 -12.25
CA TYR A 10 -31.14 -6.95 -11.43
C TYR A 10 -31.37 -5.70 -12.28
N SER A 11 -32.22 -4.76 -11.78
CA SER A 11 -32.45 -3.45 -12.38
C SER A 11 -31.51 -2.44 -11.75
N ILE A 12 -30.72 -1.71 -12.55
CA ILE A 12 -29.74 -0.71 -12.08
C ILE A 12 -30.29 0.67 -12.43
N SER A 13 -30.53 1.49 -11.41
CA SER A 13 -30.94 2.88 -11.52
C SER A 13 -29.96 3.85 -10.84
N ARG A 14 -29.22 3.38 -9.85
CA ARG A 14 -28.32 4.17 -9.01
C ARG A 14 -26.98 3.46 -8.82
N PRO A 15 -25.88 4.20 -8.54
CA PRO A 15 -24.60 3.59 -8.18
C PRO A 15 -24.69 2.60 -7.01
N GLN A 16 -25.58 2.86 -6.02
CA GLN A 16 -25.77 2.00 -4.86
C GLN A 16 -26.24 0.59 -5.26
N ASP A 17 -27.10 0.47 -6.27
CA ASP A 17 -27.61 -0.82 -6.75
C ASP A 17 -26.45 -1.71 -7.22
N VAL A 18 -25.44 -1.12 -7.89
CA VAL A 18 -24.22 -1.83 -8.33
C VAL A 18 -23.34 -2.22 -7.14
N ILE A 19 -23.19 -1.34 -6.14
CA ILE A 19 -22.42 -1.61 -4.92
C ILE A 19 -23.02 -2.81 -4.18
N ASP A 20 -24.34 -2.82 -4.01
CA ASP A 20 -25.06 -3.89 -3.31
C ASP A 20 -24.93 -5.24 -4.06
N ILE A 21 -25.03 -5.22 -5.41
CA ILE A 21 -24.85 -6.41 -6.26
C ILE A 21 -23.40 -6.93 -6.13
N VAL A 22 -22.40 -6.06 -6.21
CA VAL A 22 -20.99 -6.44 -6.08
C VAL A 22 -20.74 -7.03 -4.70
N ASN A 23 -21.18 -6.39 -3.62
CA ASN A 23 -21.00 -6.88 -2.26
C ASN A 23 -21.67 -8.25 -2.03
N LYS A 24 -22.84 -8.49 -2.62
CA LYS A 24 -23.57 -9.76 -2.52
C LYS A 24 -22.88 -10.89 -3.29
N ASN A 25 -22.26 -10.58 -4.43
CA ASN A 25 -21.76 -11.59 -5.38
C ASN A 25 -20.23 -11.71 -5.42
N SER A 26 -19.49 -10.76 -4.82
CA SER A 26 -18.01 -10.69 -4.90
C SER A 26 -17.28 -11.79 -4.12
N ALA A 27 -17.94 -12.40 -3.13
CA ALA A 27 -17.28 -13.36 -2.22
C ALA A 27 -16.91 -14.70 -2.86
N ILE A 28 -17.40 -15.01 -4.08
CA ILE A 28 -17.45 -16.41 -4.55
C ILE A 28 -16.22 -16.85 -5.35
N ASN A 29 -15.54 -15.99 -6.13
CA ASN A 29 -14.59 -16.49 -7.16
C ASN A 29 -13.29 -15.71 -7.38
N THR A 30 -12.84 -14.84 -6.49
CA THR A 30 -11.55 -14.17 -6.73
C THR A 30 -10.38 -15.01 -6.24
N SER A 31 -9.53 -15.49 -7.15
CA SER A 31 -8.32 -16.23 -6.81
C SER A 31 -7.31 -15.32 -6.09
N ILE A 32 -6.49 -15.92 -5.23
CA ILE A 32 -5.42 -15.21 -4.53
C ILE A 32 -4.40 -14.62 -5.52
N GLY A 33 -4.19 -15.27 -6.66
CA GLY A 33 -3.31 -14.78 -7.73
C GLY A 33 -3.78 -13.44 -8.30
N VAL A 34 -5.08 -13.25 -8.53
CA VAL A 34 -5.64 -11.97 -9.00
C VAL A 34 -5.45 -10.86 -7.95
N ILE A 35 -5.53 -11.20 -6.65
CA ILE A 35 -5.24 -10.25 -5.57
C ILE A 35 -3.77 -9.81 -5.63
N PHE A 36 -2.82 -10.75 -5.78
CA PHE A 36 -1.40 -10.41 -5.92
C PHE A 36 -1.11 -9.58 -7.17
N ILE A 37 -1.77 -9.86 -8.30
CA ILE A 37 -1.68 -9.03 -9.51
C ILE A 37 -2.21 -7.61 -9.22
N ALA A 38 -3.33 -7.48 -8.54
CA ALA A 38 -3.86 -6.17 -8.12
C ALA A 38 -2.89 -5.42 -7.20
N LEU A 39 -2.19 -6.12 -6.31
CA LEU A 39 -1.16 -5.55 -5.42
C LEU A 39 0.20 -5.34 -6.10
N GLY A 40 0.36 -5.66 -7.38
CA GLY A 40 1.63 -5.63 -8.11
C GLY A 40 2.39 -4.31 -8.03
N GLY A 41 1.71 -3.15 -8.00
CA GLY A 41 2.37 -1.86 -7.83
C GLY A 41 2.98 -1.67 -6.45
N ILE A 42 2.36 -2.25 -5.42
CA ILE A 42 2.92 -2.26 -4.05
C ILE A 42 4.17 -3.13 -3.99
N LEU A 43 4.20 -4.25 -4.74
CA LEU A 43 5.42 -5.05 -4.90
C LEU A 43 6.55 -4.22 -5.52
N ILE A 44 6.27 -3.44 -6.55
CA ILE A 44 7.27 -2.58 -7.20
C ILE A 44 7.70 -1.43 -6.28
N ASP A 45 6.78 -0.81 -5.54
CA ASP A 45 7.11 0.23 -4.53
C ASP A 45 8.10 -0.31 -3.50
N ALA A 46 7.81 -1.49 -2.93
CA ALA A 46 8.67 -2.16 -1.96
C ALA A 46 10.05 -2.52 -2.53
N TYR A 47 10.09 -3.05 -3.77
CA TYR A 47 11.33 -3.36 -4.47
C TYR A 47 12.20 -2.11 -4.62
N GLN A 48 11.62 -1.03 -5.14
CA GLN A 48 12.34 0.20 -5.37
C GLN A 48 12.80 0.87 -4.06
N ALA A 49 12.01 0.81 -3.00
CA ALA A 49 12.37 1.33 -1.69
C ALA A 49 13.59 0.59 -1.10
N ALA A 50 13.59 -0.75 -1.15
CA ALA A 50 14.71 -1.56 -0.65
C ALA A 50 15.97 -1.39 -1.49
N MET A 51 15.85 -1.31 -2.84
CA MET A 51 16.97 -1.02 -3.73
C MET A 51 17.65 0.30 -3.42
N VAL A 52 16.87 1.34 -3.10
CA VAL A 52 17.40 2.65 -2.73
C VAL A 52 18.08 2.61 -1.36
N GLY A 53 17.47 1.95 -0.39
CA GLY A 53 18.08 1.76 0.93
C GLY A 53 19.48 1.12 0.81
N PHE A 54 19.61 0.09 -0.03
CA PHE A 54 20.91 -0.53 -0.37
C PHE A 54 21.81 0.43 -1.14
N GLY A 55 21.29 1.07 -2.20
CA GLY A 55 22.08 1.85 -3.17
C GLY A 55 22.56 3.19 -2.65
N ASN A 56 22.00 3.72 -1.56
CA ASN A 56 22.20 5.09 -1.14
C ASN A 56 23.67 5.48 -0.94
N LYS A 57 24.48 4.60 -0.31
CA LYS A 57 25.93 4.83 -0.09
C LYS A 57 26.72 4.86 -1.41
N TYR A 58 26.34 3.99 -2.35
CA TYR A 58 27.01 3.89 -3.65
C TYR A 58 26.65 5.06 -4.57
N ILE A 59 25.38 5.52 -4.53
CA ILE A 59 24.91 6.73 -5.21
C ILE A 59 25.67 7.95 -4.67
N ALA A 60 25.82 8.07 -3.35
CA ALA A 60 26.57 9.16 -2.72
C ALA A 60 28.03 9.16 -3.17
N ALA A 61 28.70 8.02 -3.15
CA ALA A 61 30.09 7.88 -3.58
C ALA A 61 30.26 8.18 -5.06
N GLN A 62 29.38 7.65 -5.92
CA GLN A 62 29.49 7.81 -7.36
C GLN A 62 29.33 9.25 -7.82
N PHE A 63 28.45 10.02 -7.19
CA PHE A 63 28.19 11.42 -7.57
C PHE A 63 28.95 12.43 -6.70
N GLY A 64 29.81 11.98 -5.77
CA GLY A 64 30.62 12.84 -4.92
C GLY A 64 29.81 13.71 -3.96
N ILE A 65 28.67 13.21 -3.46
CA ILE A 65 27.76 13.94 -2.58
C ILE A 65 27.69 13.31 -1.18
N SER A 66 27.19 14.06 -0.21
CA SER A 66 26.97 13.52 1.14
C SER A 66 25.86 12.46 1.16
N LEU A 67 25.96 11.50 2.09
CA LEU A 67 24.91 10.50 2.34
C LEU A 67 23.55 11.14 2.63
N GLY A 68 23.54 12.28 3.34
CA GLY A 68 22.31 13.03 3.63
C GLY A 68 21.66 13.59 2.37
N LEU A 69 22.45 14.14 1.44
CA LEU A 69 21.93 14.63 0.16
C LEU A 69 21.40 13.48 -0.70
N ALA A 70 22.12 12.35 -0.78
CA ALA A 70 21.67 11.17 -1.50
C ALA A 70 20.36 10.62 -0.90
N ALA A 71 20.26 10.56 0.44
CA ALA A 71 19.03 10.16 1.13
C ALA A 71 17.86 11.12 0.83
N THR A 72 18.10 12.43 0.77
CA THR A 72 17.09 13.44 0.43
C THR A 72 16.60 13.29 -1.01
N VAL A 73 17.53 13.10 -1.96
CA VAL A 73 17.18 12.82 -3.37
C VAL A 73 16.36 11.54 -3.47
N ASN A 74 16.74 10.50 -2.75
CA ASN A 74 15.98 9.25 -2.73
C ASN A 74 14.61 9.41 -2.06
N ALA A 75 14.49 10.22 -1.02
CA ALA A 75 13.23 10.53 -0.35
C ALA A 75 12.27 11.37 -1.21
N SER A 76 12.74 12.02 -2.28
CA SER A 76 11.89 12.81 -3.19
C SER A 76 10.75 11.98 -3.81
N VAL A 77 10.95 10.66 -3.96
CA VAL A 77 9.91 9.73 -4.38
C VAL A 77 8.70 9.77 -3.45
N LEU A 78 8.91 9.94 -2.15
CA LEU A 78 7.84 9.97 -1.15
C LEU A 78 7.04 11.27 -1.23
N ILE A 79 7.72 12.40 -1.47
CA ILE A 79 7.07 13.72 -1.68
C ILE A 79 6.23 13.67 -2.96
N ALA A 80 6.76 13.12 -4.03
CA ALA A 80 6.02 12.95 -5.28
C ALA A 80 4.85 11.96 -5.12
N ALA A 81 5.03 10.88 -4.36
CA ALA A 81 3.96 9.93 -4.05
C ALA A 81 2.85 10.57 -3.19
N LEU A 82 3.18 11.53 -2.33
CA LEU A 82 2.18 12.34 -1.63
C LEU A 82 1.28 13.05 -2.64
N ILE A 83 1.85 13.77 -3.60
CA ILE A 83 1.09 14.49 -4.64
C ILE A 83 0.27 13.51 -5.47
N GLY A 84 0.87 12.40 -5.91
CA GLY A 84 0.20 11.33 -6.66
C GLY A 84 -0.98 10.74 -5.90
N GLY A 85 -0.81 10.44 -4.62
CA GLY A 85 -1.85 9.92 -3.73
C GLY A 85 -3.02 10.89 -3.54
N LEU A 86 -2.72 12.18 -3.38
CA LEU A 86 -3.74 13.23 -3.31
C LEU A 86 -4.52 13.37 -4.62
N LEU A 87 -3.91 13.12 -5.76
CA LEU A 87 -4.56 13.20 -7.07
C LEU A 87 -5.20 11.88 -7.52
N ALA A 88 -4.92 10.76 -6.83
CA ALA A 88 -5.33 9.42 -7.24
C ALA A 88 -6.83 9.34 -7.56
N ASN A 89 -7.70 9.87 -6.68
CA ASN A 89 -9.14 9.83 -6.89
C ASN A 89 -9.59 10.62 -8.15
N ARG A 90 -8.94 11.77 -8.43
CA ARG A 90 -9.23 12.53 -9.66
C ARG A 90 -8.82 11.77 -10.92
N VAL A 91 -7.67 11.10 -10.87
CA VAL A 91 -7.18 10.26 -11.98
C VAL A 91 -8.12 9.08 -12.21
N ILE A 92 -8.53 8.38 -11.15
CA ILE A 92 -9.46 7.25 -11.23
C ILE A 92 -10.80 7.69 -11.82
N ASN A 93 -11.38 8.76 -11.31
CA ASN A 93 -12.68 9.25 -11.77
C ASN A 93 -12.65 9.71 -13.24
N ARG A 94 -11.54 10.30 -13.70
CA ARG A 94 -11.41 10.78 -15.08
C ARG A 94 -11.12 9.67 -16.10
N PHE A 95 -10.24 8.73 -15.76
CA PHE A 95 -9.70 7.75 -16.71
C PHE A 95 -10.21 6.32 -16.50
N GLY A 96 -10.80 6.03 -15.35
CA GLY A 96 -11.15 4.68 -14.93
C GLY A 96 -10.01 3.97 -14.22
N GLN A 97 -10.35 2.86 -13.59
CA GLN A 97 -9.42 2.09 -12.77
C GLN A 97 -8.32 1.45 -13.62
N LYS A 98 -8.69 0.81 -14.73
CA LYS A 98 -7.75 0.11 -15.62
C LYS A 98 -6.70 1.04 -16.22
N ARG A 99 -7.12 2.21 -16.75
CA ARG A 99 -6.19 3.18 -17.34
C ARG A 99 -5.34 3.86 -16.26
N ALA A 100 -5.89 4.14 -15.08
CA ALA A 100 -5.14 4.71 -13.97
C ALA A 100 -4.01 3.78 -13.52
N PHE A 101 -4.20 2.45 -13.50
CA PHE A 101 -3.16 1.47 -13.25
C PHE A 101 -2.02 1.54 -14.28
N ILE A 102 -2.36 1.66 -15.56
CA ILE A 102 -1.35 1.76 -16.63
C ILE A 102 -0.56 3.06 -16.50
N ILE A 103 -1.22 4.17 -16.21
CA ILE A 103 -0.55 5.47 -16.01
C ILE A 103 0.41 5.39 -14.82
N GLY A 104 -0.04 4.90 -13.65
CA GLY A 104 0.78 4.79 -12.45
C GLY A 104 2.01 3.90 -12.66
N MET A 105 1.79 2.69 -13.19
CA MET A 105 2.88 1.75 -13.45
C MET A 105 3.80 2.21 -14.59
N GLY A 106 3.27 2.86 -15.62
CA GLY A 106 4.06 3.42 -16.72
C GLY A 106 5.03 4.49 -16.24
N LEU A 107 4.55 5.43 -15.42
CA LEU A 107 5.40 6.46 -14.79
C LEU A 107 6.48 5.83 -13.89
N CYS A 108 6.11 4.82 -13.11
CA CYS A 108 7.06 4.08 -12.28
C CYS A 108 8.14 3.39 -13.12
N THR A 109 7.73 2.68 -14.17
CA THR A 109 8.63 1.95 -15.10
C THR A 109 9.60 2.89 -15.79
N ILE A 110 9.09 3.99 -16.37
CA ILE A 110 9.92 4.98 -17.08
C ILE A 110 10.90 5.63 -16.11
N GLY A 111 10.44 6.04 -14.92
CA GLY A 111 11.28 6.62 -13.90
C GLY A 111 12.38 5.67 -13.43
N ALA A 112 12.05 4.41 -13.15
CA ALA A 112 13.02 3.41 -12.71
C ALA A 112 14.07 3.08 -13.80
N ALA A 113 13.64 2.87 -15.04
CA ALA A 113 14.56 2.62 -16.16
C ALA A 113 15.50 3.80 -16.39
N ALA A 114 14.98 5.03 -16.31
CA ALA A 114 15.78 6.24 -16.48
C ALA A 114 16.77 6.48 -15.31
N VAL A 115 16.42 6.09 -14.08
CA VAL A 115 17.36 6.13 -12.95
C VAL A 115 18.55 5.20 -13.17
N ALA A 116 18.35 4.02 -13.75
CA ALA A 116 19.42 3.04 -13.96
C ALA A 116 20.55 3.58 -14.85
N ILE A 117 20.24 4.46 -15.80
CA ILE A 117 21.18 5.10 -16.73
C ILE A 117 21.57 6.54 -16.33
N ALA A 118 21.27 6.94 -15.10
CA ALA A 118 21.46 8.33 -14.65
C ALA A 118 22.90 8.82 -14.80
N PRO A 119 23.14 9.94 -15.51
CA PRO A 119 24.47 10.55 -15.64
C PRO A 119 24.80 11.49 -14.47
N SER A 120 23.81 11.95 -13.72
CA SER A 120 23.96 12.91 -12.62
C SER A 120 22.91 12.70 -11.53
N ILE A 121 23.19 13.25 -10.33
CA ILE A 121 22.25 13.20 -9.20
C ILE A 121 20.93 13.95 -9.49
N TRP A 122 20.98 15.03 -10.25
CA TRP A 122 19.79 15.79 -10.66
C TRP A 122 18.88 14.98 -11.57
N TRP A 123 19.48 14.17 -12.44
CA TRP A 123 18.73 13.19 -13.25
C TRP A 123 18.01 12.17 -12.36
N VAL A 124 18.74 11.63 -11.36
CA VAL A 124 18.12 10.73 -10.36
C VAL A 124 16.93 11.41 -9.70
N LEU A 125 17.08 12.68 -9.26
CA LEU A 125 16.00 13.44 -8.62
C LEU A 125 14.75 13.51 -9.49
N VAL A 126 14.90 13.96 -10.75
CA VAL A 126 13.76 14.10 -11.68
C VAL A 126 13.07 12.75 -11.91
N CYS A 127 13.85 11.69 -12.16
CA CYS A 127 13.31 10.36 -12.39
C CYS A 127 12.61 9.80 -11.15
N ARG A 128 13.13 10.07 -9.93
CA ARG A 128 12.50 9.73 -8.66
C ARG A 128 11.17 10.45 -8.45
N VAL A 129 11.08 11.70 -8.83
CA VAL A 129 9.82 12.45 -8.77
C VAL A 129 8.78 11.84 -9.72
N ILE A 130 9.15 11.51 -10.96
CA ILE A 130 8.26 10.86 -11.93
C ILE A 130 7.77 9.51 -11.39
N MET A 131 8.68 8.69 -10.90
CA MET A 131 8.38 7.38 -10.33
C MET A 131 7.45 7.49 -9.12
N GLY A 132 7.76 8.40 -8.20
CA GLY A 132 6.98 8.62 -6.98
C GLY A 132 5.55 9.04 -7.27
N PHE A 133 5.34 9.93 -8.24
CA PHE A 133 4.01 10.33 -8.67
C PHE A 133 3.18 9.12 -9.14
N GLY A 134 3.79 8.23 -9.94
CA GLY A 134 3.16 6.97 -10.38
C GLY A 134 2.79 6.04 -9.22
N LEU A 135 3.72 5.82 -8.27
CA LEU A 135 3.51 4.99 -7.08
C LEU A 135 2.43 5.56 -6.16
N GLY A 136 2.37 6.90 -6.04
CA GLY A 136 1.33 7.57 -5.26
C GLY A 136 -0.08 7.34 -5.79
N ILE A 137 -0.27 7.34 -7.11
CA ILE A 137 -1.54 7.00 -7.75
C ILE A 137 -1.85 5.50 -7.54
N ASP A 138 -0.86 4.64 -7.70
CA ASP A 138 -1.04 3.19 -7.75
C ASP A 138 -1.48 2.58 -6.42
N PHE A 139 -0.95 3.02 -5.30
CA PHE A 139 -1.22 2.42 -4.00
C PHE A 139 -2.70 2.48 -3.59
N PRO A 140 -3.38 3.65 -3.59
CA PRO A 140 -4.82 3.72 -3.31
C PRO A 140 -5.65 2.91 -4.29
N LEU A 141 -5.22 2.88 -5.54
CA LEU A 141 -5.88 2.15 -6.61
C LEU A 141 -5.82 0.64 -6.39
N ALA A 142 -4.65 0.11 -6.01
CA ALA A 142 -4.44 -1.32 -5.73
C ALA A 142 -5.30 -1.81 -4.56
N THR A 143 -5.30 -1.09 -3.43
CA THR A 143 -6.08 -1.46 -2.25
C THR A 143 -7.58 -1.33 -2.49
N ASN A 144 -8.03 -0.30 -3.23
CA ASN A 144 -9.41 -0.14 -3.63
C ASN A 144 -9.87 -1.30 -4.55
N ALA A 145 -9.04 -1.68 -5.53
CA ALA A 145 -9.34 -2.80 -6.42
C ALA A 145 -9.53 -4.11 -5.65
N VAL A 146 -8.68 -4.39 -4.66
CA VAL A 146 -8.82 -5.59 -3.80
C VAL A 146 -10.09 -5.53 -2.97
N ALA A 147 -10.45 -4.36 -2.42
CA ALA A 147 -11.67 -4.17 -1.66
C ALA A 147 -12.93 -4.41 -2.53
N GLU A 148 -12.95 -3.91 -3.76
CA GLU A 148 -14.05 -4.14 -4.71
C GLU A 148 -14.15 -5.61 -5.15
N LEU A 149 -13.00 -6.27 -5.37
CA LEU A 149 -12.95 -7.69 -5.76
C LEU A 149 -13.56 -8.63 -4.73
N ARG A 150 -13.45 -8.29 -3.44
CA ARG A 150 -13.89 -9.13 -2.31
C ARG A 150 -15.20 -8.69 -1.69
N GLY A 151 -15.71 -7.49 -2.03
CA GLY A 151 -16.83 -6.84 -1.34
C GLY A 151 -16.40 -6.33 0.04
N SER A 152 -16.67 -5.07 0.32
CA SER A 152 -16.12 -4.38 1.50
C SER A 152 -16.75 -4.81 2.83
N THR A 153 -17.93 -5.40 2.82
CA THR A 153 -18.63 -5.87 4.03
C THR A 153 -18.09 -7.19 4.60
N SER A 154 -17.29 -7.92 3.85
CA SER A 154 -16.75 -9.20 4.28
C SER A 154 -15.50 -9.04 5.15
N LYS A 155 -15.42 -9.76 6.28
CA LYS A 155 -14.18 -9.85 7.08
C LYS A 155 -12.98 -10.40 6.27
N LYS A 156 -13.26 -11.23 5.25
CA LYS A 156 -12.23 -11.75 4.33
C LYS A 156 -11.62 -10.64 3.47
N THR A 157 -12.31 -9.53 3.26
CA THR A 157 -11.78 -8.36 2.54
C THR A 157 -10.62 -7.73 3.30
N GLY A 158 -10.76 -7.55 4.60
CA GLY A 158 -9.66 -7.08 5.46
C GLY A 158 -8.41 -7.94 5.33
N THR A 159 -8.57 -9.28 5.42
CA THR A 159 -7.48 -10.23 5.18
C THR A 159 -6.83 -10.02 3.80
N SER A 160 -7.65 -9.93 2.75
CA SER A 160 -7.16 -9.81 1.37
C SER A 160 -6.46 -8.47 1.12
N VAL A 161 -7.00 -7.38 1.65
CA VAL A 161 -6.34 -6.07 1.60
C VAL A 161 -5.03 -6.11 2.37
N ASN A 162 -5.01 -6.68 3.58
CA ASN A 162 -3.82 -6.72 4.43
C ASN A 162 -2.67 -7.58 3.86
N LEU A 163 -2.95 -8.48 2.89
CA LEU A 163 -1.92 -9.25 2.17
C LEU A 163 -0.90 -8.35 1.45
N TRP A 164 -1.18 -7.05 1.26
CA TRP A 164 -0.19 -6.13 0.73
C TRP A 164 1.08 -6.07 1.58
N GLN A 165 0.97 -6.25 2.90
CA GLN A 165 2.12 -6.27 3.78
C GLN A 165 3.02 -7.51 3.55
N MET A 166 2.41 -8.67 3.36
CA MET A 166 3.17 -9.88 2.95
C MET A 166 3.83 -9.65 1.59
N ALA A 167 3.09 -9.09 0.62
CA ALA A 167 3.62 -8.76 -0.71
C ALA A 167 4.82 -7.79 -0.62
N TRP A 168 4.75 -6.79 0.27
CA TRP A 168 5.86 -5.88 0.54
C TRP A 168 7.14 -6.63 0.94
N TYR A 169 7.06 -7.53 1.92
CA TYR A 169 8.23 -8.28 2.36
C TYR A 169 8.70 -9.35 1.38
N VAL A 170 7.80 -9.96 0.62
CA VAL A 170 8.19 -10.82 -0.52
C VAL A 170 9.06 -10.02 -1.49
N SER A 171 8.63 -8.82 -1.83
CA SER A 171 9.34 -7.97 -2.78
C SER A 171 10.69 -7.48 -2.26
N THR A 172 10.77 -7.06 -0.99
CA THR A 172 12.06 -6.67 -0.38
C THR A 172 13.02 -7.87 -0.24
N THR A 173 12.50 -9.07 -0.03
CA THR A 173 13.31 -10.31 -0.07
C THR A 173 13.87 -10.54 -1.47
N VAL A 174 13.03 -10.38 -2.51
CA VAL A 174 13.44 -10.53 -3.93
C VAL A 174 14.58 -9.57 -4.28
N VAL A 175 14.61 -8.35 -3.74
CA VAL A 175 15.74 -7.42 -3.94
C VAL A 175 17.06 -8.07 -3.56
N TYR A 176 17.14 -8.67 -2.39
CA TYR A 176 18.38 -9.29 -1.91
C TYR A 176 18.73 -10.56 -2.69
N LEU A 177 17.71 -11.33 -3.12
CA LEU A 177 17.89 -12.49 -4.00
C LEU A 177 18.31 -12.10 -5.41
N VAL A 178 18.05 -10.88 -5.86
CA VAL A 178 18.55 -10.34 -7.14
C VAL A 178 19.98 -9.81 -6.97
N LEU A 179 20.26 -9.08 -5.89
CA LEU A 179 21.57 -8.48 -5.65
C LEU A 179 22.66 -9.53 -5.39
N LEU A 180 22.33 -10.60 -4.69
CA LEU A 180 23.31 -11.62 -4.30
C LEU A 180 23.93 -12.33 -5.52
N PRO A 181 23.18 -12.87 -6.50
CA PRO A 181 23.77 -13.42 -7.72
C PRO A 181 24.57 -12.41 -8.54
N LEU A 182 24.11 -11.16 -8.63
CA LEU A 182 24.85 -10.09 -9.32
C LEU A 182 26.22 -9.84 -8.67
N LEU A 183 26.26 -9.79 -7.32
CA LEU A 183 27.51 -9.66 -6.56
C LEU A 183 28.42 -10.86 -6.80
N LEU A 184 27.89 -12.08 -6.70
CA LEU A 184 28.64 -13.32 -6.87
C LEU A 184 29.13 -13.54 -8.33
N SER A 185 28.49 -12.93 -9.31
CA SER A 185 28.95 -12.94 -10.72
C SER A 185 30.08 -11.97 -11.00
N GLY A 186 30.56 -11.24 -9.98
CA GLY A 186 31.70 -10.33 -10.10
C GLY A 186 31.34 -8.91 -10.54
N ILE A 187 30.05 -8.55 -10.54
CA ILE A 187 29.64 -7.16 -10.76
C ILE A 187 30.11 -6.32 -9.57
N ALA A 188 30.79 -5.20 -9.86
CA ALA A 188 31.31 -4.30 -8.84
C ALA A 188 30.17 -3.76 -7.95
N GLU A 189 30.41 -3.68 -6.63
CA GLU A 189 29.40 -3.25 -5.65
C GLU A 189 28.77 -1.90 -6.00
N GLU A 190 29.58 -0.96 -6.55
CA GLU A 190 29.17 0.38 -6.94
C GLU A 190 28.17 0.39 -8.11
N GLN A 191 28.08 -0.70 -8.87
CA GLN A 191 27.18 -0.83 -10.02
C GLN A 191 25.90 -1.57 -9.67
N LEU A 192 25.85 -2.34 -8.58
CA LEU A 192 24.74 -3.21 -8.22
C LEU A 192 23.41 -2.45 -8.14
N TRP A 193 23.42 -1.20 -7.66
CA TRP A 193 22.20 -0.40 -7.55
C TRP A 193 21.57 -0.09 -8.92
N ARG A 194 22.40 0.11 -9.96
CA ARG A 194 21.91 0.38 -11.34
C ARG A 194 21.23 -0.85 -11.93
N TYR A 195 21.92 -2.00 -11.85
CA TYR A 195 21.35 -3.27 -12.34
C TYR A 195 20.09 -3.65 -11.56
N GLY A 196 20.09 -3.51 -10.24
CA GLY A 196 18.95 -3.82 -9.41
C GLY A 196 17.74 -2.94 -9.73
N ILE A 197 17.90 -1.62 -9.89
CA ILE A 197 16.82 -0.71 -10.27
C ILE A 197 16.29 -1.04 -11.68
N PHE A 198 17.17 -1.37 -12.63
CA PHE A 198 16.77 -1.77 -13.99
C PHE A 198 15.95 -3.06 -13.99
N ILE A 199 16.35 -4.08 -13.23
CA ILE A 199 15.58 -5.31 -13.04
C ILE A 199 14.20 -4.99 -12.42
N GLY A 200 14.15 -4.06 -11.48
CA GLY A 200 12.88 -3.55 -10.93
C GLY A 200 11.97 -2.90 -11.98
N ALA A 201 12.54 -2.21 -12.98
CA ALA A 201 11.77 -1.68 -14.11
C ALA A 201 11.21 -2.81 -14.99
N ILE A 202 11.96 -3.90 -15.20
CA ILE A 202 11.46 -5.10 -15.92
C ILE A 202 10.28 -5.72 -15.15
N PHE A 203 10.38 -5.88 -13.84
CA PHE A 203 9.26 -6.37 -13.03
C PHE A 203 8.03 -5.46 -13.13
N ALA A 204 8.23 -4.13 -13.16
CA ALA A 204 7.14 -3.18 -13.33
C ALA A 204 6.42 -3.36 -14.68
N VAL A 205 7.15 -3.60 -15.78
CA VAL A 205 6.55 -3.94 -17.08
C VAL A 205 5.72 -5.22 -17.00
N ILE A 206 6.27 -6.28 -16.38
CA ILE A 206 5.57 -7.55 -16.21
C ILE A 206 4.25 -7.35 -15.45
N PHE A 207 4.27 -6.66 -14.30
CA PHE A 207 3.07 -6.38 -13.53
C PHE A 207 2.09 -5.47 -14.27
N MET A 208 2.56 -4.51 -15.06
CA MET A 208 1.71 -3.68 -15.92
C MET A 208 0.94 -4.54 -16.94
N ILE A 209 1.62 -5.48 -17.59
CA ILE A 209 1.01 -6.42 -18.55
C ILE A 209 0.00 -7.33 -17.83
N LEU A 210 0.40 -7.94 -16.71
CA LEU A 210 -0.49 -8.80 -15.92
C LEU A 210 -1.76 -8.06 -15.48
N ARG A 211 -1.63 -6.82 -14.99
CA ARG A 211 -2.80 -6.00 -14.63
C ARG A 211 -3.67 -5.67 -15.83
N TYR A 212 -3.07 -5.33 -16.97
CA TYR A 212 -3.84 -5.05 -18.18
C TYR A 212 -4.69 -6.24 -18.63
N VAL A 213 -4.17 -7.46 -18.47
CA VAL A 213 -4.85 -8.71 -18.88
C VAL A 213 -5.89 -9.15 -17.83
N PHE A 214 -5.51 -9.17 -16.55
CA PHE A 214 -6.31 -9.81 -15.49
C PHE A 214 -7.18 -8.85 -14.68
N ILE A 215 -6.84 -7.56 -14.63
CA ILE A 215 -7.63 -6.56 -13.91
C ILE A 215 -8.52 -5.80 -14.90
N GLY A 216 -9.81 -6.04 -14.80
CA GLY A 216 -10.82 -5.33 -15.60
C GLY A 216 -11.17 -3.97 -15.03
N GLU A 217 -12.11 -3.26 -15.68
CA GLU A 217 -12.65 -2.02 -15.16
C GLU A 217 -13.59 -2.27 -13.97
N SER A 218 -13.80 -1.25 -13.16
CA SER A 218 -14.69 -1.31 -11.99
C SER A 218 -16.13 -1.04 -12.35
N ALA A 219 -17.04 -1.98 -12.02
CA ALA A 219 -18.47 -1.77 -12.18
C ALA A 219 -18.97 -0.61 -11.32
N MET A 220 -18.44 -0.46 -10.10
CA MET A 220 -18.80 0.63 -9.18
C MET A 220 -18.37 1.99 -9.76
N TRP A 221 -17.17 2.07 -10.36
CA TRP A 221 -16.73 3.28 -11.03
C TRP A 221 -17.61 3.62 -12.24
N ALA A 222 -17.88 2.63 -13.11
CA ALA A 222 -18.70 2.83 -14.29
C ALA A 222 -20.10 3.39 -13.93
N ALA A 223 -20.73 2.84 -12.88
CA ALA A 223 -22.01 3.33 -12.39
C ALA A 223 -21.92 4.77 -11.84
N ARG A 224 -20.84 5.12 -11.11
CA ARG A 224 -20.65 6.47 -10.56
C ARG A 224 -20.47 7.54 -11.63
N VAL A 225 -19.84 7.20 -12.75
CA VAL A 225 -19.69 8.13 -13.88
C VAL A 225 -20.87 8.09 -14.86
N GLY A 226 -21.98 7.45 -14.47
CA GLY A 226 -23.21 7.38 -15.26
C GLY A 226 -23.19 6.37 -16.41
N ARG A 227 -22.15 5.53 -16.51
CA ARG A 227 -22.02 4.49 -17.55
C ARG A 227 -22.70 3.19 -17.14
N TYR A 228 -24.02 3.24 -16.89
CA TYR A 228 -24.76 2.11 -16.34
C TYR A 228 -24.76 0.86 -17.23
N GLN A 229 -24.77 1.04 -18.57
CA GLN A 229 -24.69 -0.11 -19.49
C GLN A 229 -23.35 -0.83 -19.37
N GLU A 230 -22.24 -0.07 -19.29
CA GLU A 230 -20.89 -0.62 -19.06
C GLU A 230 -20.82 -1.34 -17.71
N ALA A 231 -21.47 -0.79 -16.66
CA ALA A 231 -21.55 -1.44 -15.36
C ALA A 231 -22.29 -2.79 -15.44
N CYS A 232 -23.43 -2.85 -16.17
CA CYS A 232 -24.15 -4.11 -16.42
C CYS A 232 -23.27 -5.16 -17.12
N ASP A 233 -22.55 -4.75 -18.16
CA ASP A 233 -21.65 -5.64 -18.92
C ASP A 233 -20.51 -6.20 -18.05
N ILE A 234 -19.94 -5.34 -17.17
CA ILE A 234 -18.91 -5.76 -16.22
C ILE A 234 -19.48 -6.73 -15.18
N LEU A 235 -20.67 -6.45 -14.65
CA LEU A 235 -21.37 -7.35 -13.71
C LEU A 235 -21.62 -8.73 -14.34
N GLY A 236 -22.05 -8.77 -15.59
CA GLY A 236 -22.25 -10.01 -16.33
C GLY A 236 -20.94 -10.81 -16.50
N LYS A 237 -19.89 -10.15 -17.01
CA LYS A 237 -18.61 -10.81 -17.34
C LYS A 237 -17.85 -11.25 -16.09
N ARG A 238 -17.88 -10.46 -15.02
CA ARG A 238 -17.00 -10.67 -13.87
C ARG A 238 -17.68 -11.38 -12.69
N TYR A 239 -18.94 -11.08 -12.47
CA TYR A 239 -19.71 -11.62 -11.32
C TYR A 239 -20.75 -12.65 -11.74
N GLY A 240 -20.96 -12.90 -13.05
CA GLY A 240 -21.93 -13.85 -13.56
C GLY A 240 -23.39 -13.42 -13.32
N VAL A 241 -23.60 -12.12 -13.09
CA VAL A 241 -24.91 -11.56 -12.70
C VAL A 241 -25.57 -10.91 -13.91
N GLN A 242 -26.83 -11.28 -14.20
CA GLN A 242 -27.60 -10.59 -15.22
C GLN A 242 -28.17 -9.28 -14.65
N ALA A 243 -27.77 -8.16 -15.24
CA ALA A 243 -28.22 -6.83 -14.86
C ALA A 243 -28.64 -6.04 -16.10
N ARG A 244 -29.64 -5.15 -15.93
CA ARG A 244 -30.10 -4.24 -16.97
C ARG A 244 -30.25 -2.84 -16.41
N VAL A 245 -30.08 -1.85 -17.26
CA VAL A 245 -30.38 -0.45 -16.91
C VAL A 245 -31.89 -0.29 -16.74
N ALA A 246 -32.34 0.40 -15.69
CA ALA A 246 -33.74 0.70 -15.45
C ALA A 246 -34.30 1.51 -16.63
N THR A 247 -35.54 1.18 -17.05
CA THR A 247 -36.19 1.86 -18.18
C THR A 247 -36.45 3.33 -17.83
N PRO A 248 -36.07 4.30 -18.71
CA PRO A 248 -36.38 5.71 -18.49
C PRO A 248 -37.88 5.93 -18.22
N GLY A 249 -38.21 6.76 -17.22
CA GLY A 249 -39.60 7.06 -16.86
C GLY A 249 -40.17 6.28 -15.68
N THR A 250 -39.47 5.24 -15.17
CA THR A 250 -39.82 4.59 -13.90
C THR A 250 -39.55 5.53 -12.72
N ALA A 251 -40.26 5.35 -11.59
CA ALA A 251 -40.03 6.14 -10.37
C ALA A 251 -38.58 6.02 -9.88
N GLU A 252 -37.95 4.87 -10.13
CA GLU A 252 -36.55 4.57 -9.83
C GLU A 252 -35.57 5.40 -10.71
N ALA A 253 -35.86 5.51 -12.03
CA ALA A 253 -35.03 6.31 -12.94
C ALA A 253 -35.15 7.82 -12.65
N ARG A 254 -36.31 8.32 -12.26
CA ARG A 254 -36.52 9.74 -11.89
C ARG A 254 -35.78 10.14 -10.62
N SER A 255 -35.61 9.23 -9.66
CA SER A 255 -34.80 9.50 -8.47
C SER A 255 -33.28 9.48 -8.75
N ALA A 256 -32.84 8.75 -9.78
CA ALA A 256 -31.44 8.69 -10.21
C ALA A 256 -31.02 9.92 -11.02
N GLU A 257 -31.91 10.48 -11.82
CA GLU A 257 -31.66 11.65 -12.72
C GLU A 257 -31.34 12.93 -11.93
N LYS A 258 -31.74 13.03 -10.63
CA LYS A 258 -31.39 14.13 -9.73
C LYS A 258 -29.95 14.06 -9.17
N VAL A 259 -29.23 12.96 -9.33
CA VAL A 259 -27.86 12.78 -8.88
C VAL A 259 -26.91 12.90 -10.07
N GLU A 260 -26.92 14.05 -10.74
CA GLU A 260 -25.89 14.37 -11.74
C GLU A 260 -24.57 14.59 -11.03
N ASN A 261 -23.73 13.56 -11.08
CA ASN A 261 -22.48 13.45 -10.35
C ASN A 261 -21.40 14.41 -10.87
N LYS A 262 -21.44 15.65 -10.45
CA LYS A 262 -20.23 16.48 -10.41
C LYS A 262 -19.48 16.16 -9.12
N TYR A 263 -18.71 15.05 -9.14
CA TYR A 263 -17.83 14.68 -8.03
C TYR A 263 -16.79 15.80 -7.81
N ARG A 264 -17.07 16.70 -6.90
CA ARG A 264 -16.14 17.71 -6.38
C ARG A 264 -15.62 17.26 -5.00
N GLY A 265 -15.02 16.06 -4.94
CA GLY A 265 -14.46 15.51 -3.71
C GLY A 265 -13.34 16.39 -3.16
N GLY A 266 -13.65 17.19 -2.16
CA GLY A 266 -12.66 17.87 -1.33
C GLY A 266 -12.19 16.98 -0.18
N TYR A 267 -10.96 17.19 0.32
CA TYR A 267 -10.44 16.49 1.50
C TYR A 267 -11.19 16.84 2.79
N GLY A 268 -11.96 17.94 2.81
CA GLY A 268 -12.72 18.39 3.98
C GLY A 268 -13.67 17.32 4.52
N ILE A 269 -14.24 16.48 3.67
CA ILE A 269 -15.15 15.41 4.10
C ILE A 269 -14.49 14.41 5.05
N LEU A 270 -13.17 14.18 4.92
CA LEU A 270 -12.41 13.26 5.78
C LEU A 270 -12.35 13.74 7.24
N PHE A 271 -12.62 15.02 7.49
CA PHE A 271 -12.54 15.65 8.80
C PHE A 271 -13.89 16.07 9.39
N ASN A 272 -14.99 15.70 8.73
CA ASN A 272 -16.32 15.86 9.32
C ASN A 272 -16.45 14.95 10.58
N ASP A 273 -17.49 15.15 11.38
CA ASP A 273 -17.69 14.44 12.65
C ASP A 273 -17.77 12.92 12.48
N ARG A 274 -18.27 12.45 11.32
CA ARG A 274 -18.38 11.02 10.99
C ARG A 274 -17.01 10.38 10.73
N TYR A 275 -16.14 11.03 9.94
CA TYR A 275 -14.90 10.44 9.44
C TYR A 275 -13.65 10.85 10.20
N ARG A 276 -13.66 11.94 10.96
CA ARG A 276 -12.49 12.49 11.65
C ARG A 276 -11.73 11.44 12.48
N LYS A 277 -12.43 10.66 13.31
CA LYS A 277 -11.79 9.61 14.14
C LYS A 277 -11.21 8.49 13.28
N ARG A 278 -11.90 8.10 12.20
CA ARG A 278 -11.46 7.07 11.25
C ARG A 278 -10.20 7.54 10.50
N THR A 279 -10.19 8.79 10.08
CA THR A 279 -9.07 9.44 9.38
C THR A 279 -7.85 9.53 10.28
N ILE A 280 -7.99 10.03 11.49
CA ILE A 280 -6.88 10.17 12.46
C ILE A 280 -6.29 8.78 12.73
N LEU A 281 -7.11 7.77 13.06
CA LEU A 281 -6.61 6.42 13.34
C LEU A 281 -5.84 5.84 12.14
N GLY A 282 -6.41 5.86 10.95
CA GLY A 282 -5.76 5.34 9.74
C GLY A 282 -4.47 6.07 9.41
N CYS A 283 -4.47 7.41 9.45
CA CYS A 283 -3.29 8.23 9.17
C CYS A 283 -2.18 8.01 10.20
N VAL A 284 -2.50 8.01 11.51
CA VAL A 284 -1.47 7.84 12.55
C VAL A 284 -0.88 6.43 12.51
N VAL A 285 -1.70 5.39 12.40
CA VAL A 285 -1.20 4.01 12.28
C VAL A 285 -0.33 3.86 11.03
N ALA A 286 -0.77 4.39 9.88
CA ALA A 286 0.00 4.33 8.64
C ALA A 286 1.33 5.11 8.74
N THR A 287 1.34 6.27 9.40
CA THR A 287 2.51 7.12 9.55
C THR A 287 3.52 6.52 10.52
N MET A 288 3.07 6.13 11.72
CA MET A 288 3.96 5.62 12.76
C MET A 288 4.64 4.31 12.32
N GLN A 289 3.89 3.40 11.68
CA GLN A 289 4.49 2.19 11.13
C GLN A 289 5.48 2.50 10.00
N ALA A 290 5.16 3.45 9.09
CA ALA A 290 6.04 3.80 7.97
C ALA A 290 7.35 4.44 8.46
N TRP A 291 7.28 5.32 9.46
CA TRP A 291 8.46 5.93 10.04
C TRP A 291 9.37 4.89 10.71
N GLN A 292 8.78 4.00 11.53
CA GLN A 292 9.52 2.93 12.18
C GLN A 292 10.14 1.97 11.14
N TYR A 293 9.38 1.57 10.10
CA TYR A 293 9.87 0.67 9.06
C TYR A 293 11.00 1.28 8.25
N ASN A 294 10.87 2.53 7.82
CA ASN A 294 11.91 3.20 7.04
C ASN A 294 13.22 3.35 7.83
N ALA A 295 13.14 3.47 9.16
CA ALA A 295 14.33 3.52 9.99
C ALA A 295 15.04 2.16 10.16
N VAL A 296 14.30 1.05 10.22
CA VAL A 296 14.86 -0.28 10.49
C VAL A 296 14.86 -1.16 9.25
N GLY A 297 13.71 -1.32 8.59
CA GLY A 297 13.52 -2.29 7.51
C GLY A 297 14.22 -1.91 6.20
N VAL A 298 14.17 -0.63 5.83
CA VAL A 298 14.83 -0.14 4.59
C VAL A 298 16.35 -0.19 4.73
N TYR A 299 16.88 0.07 5.91
CA TYR A 299 18.32 0.03 6.20
C TYR A 299 18.78 -1.29 6.82
N LEU A 300 17.98 -2.35 6.71
CA LEU A 300 18.27 -3.67 7.29
C LEU A 300 19.67 -4.22 6.90
N PRO A 301 20.11 -4.17 5.62
CA PRO A 301 21.45 -4.65 5.27
C PRO A 301 22.57 -3.88 5.96
N LEU A 302 22.40 -2.57 6.13
CA LEU A 302 23.39 -1.73 6.81
C LEU A 302 23.47 -2.07 8.31
N THR A 303 22.32 -2.29 8.93
CA THR A 303 22.24 -2.69 10.34
C THR A 303 22.85 -4.07 10.55
N LEU A 304 22.56 -5.03 9.67
CA LEU A 304 23.09 -6.40 9.77
C LEU A 304 24.58 -6.48 9.46
N ALA A 305 25.11 -5.61 8.60
CA ALA A 305 26.56 -5.56 8.33
C ALA A 305 27.40 -5.27 9.59
N GLY A 306 26.82 -4.62 10.59
CA GLY A 306 27.46 -4.40 11.90
C GLY A 306 27.32 -5.57 12.88
N ILE A 307 26.46 -6.55 12.58
CA ILE A 307 26.11 -7.67 13.48
C ILE A 307 26.62 -9.00 12.94
N ILE A 308 26.51 -9.22 11.63
CA ILE A 308 26.82 -10.49 10.95
C ILE A 308 28.17 -10.38 10.26
N SER A 309 29.02 -11.40 10.44
CA SER A 309 30.26 -11.56 9.69
C SER A 309 30.01 -11.92 8.21
N GLY A 310 30.98 -11.65 7.32
CA GLY A 310 30.88 -12.01 5.90
C GLY A 310 30.65 -10.82 4.95
N GLY A 311 30.84 -9.60 5.45
CA GLY A 311 30.77 -8.38 4.63
C GLY A 311 29.42 -8.17 3.96
N LEU A 312 29.43 -7.68 2.72
CA LEU A 312 28.19 -7.40 1.97
C LEU A 312 27.37 -8.67 1.68
N THR A 313 28.04 -9.78 1.35
CA THR A 313 27.36 -11.07 1.12
C THR A 313 26.60 -11.54 2.36
N GLY A 314 27.23 -11.45 3.54
CA GLY A 314 26.58 -11.79 4.81
C GLY A 314 25.39 -10.87 5.11
N ALA A 315 25.53 -9.57 4.89
CA ALA A 315 24.47 -8.58 5.10
C ALA A 315 23.25 -8.80 4.17
N LEU A 316 23.49 -9.08 2.89
CA LEU A 316 22.42 -9.36 1.91
C LEU A 316 21.71 -10.67 2.23
N THR A 317 22.46 -11.74 2.53
CA THR A 317 21.90 -13.04 2.92
C THR A 317 21.08 -12.93 4.20
N GLY A 318 21.63 -12.28 5.24
CA GLY A 318 20.93 -12.03 6.50
C GLY A 318 19.63 -11.23 6.30
N SER A 319 19.67 -10.19 5.45
CA SER A 319 18.48 -9.39 5.13
C SER A 319 17.43 -10.21 4.41
N ALA A 320 17.81 -11.06 3.45
CA ALA A 320 16.90 -11.96 2.77
C ALA A 320 16.22 -12.93 3.76
N VAL A 321 17.01 -13.53 4.64
CA VAL A 321 16.53 -14.48 5.65
C VAL A 321 15.58 -13.80 6.65
N VAL A 322 15.96 -12.66 7.22
CA VAL A 322 15.11 -11.93 8.18
C VAL A 322 13.81 -11.48 7.53
N ASN A 323 13.85 -10.94 6.30
CA ASN A 323 12.63 -10.53 5.60
C ASN A 323 11.74 -11.73 5.26
N ALA A 324 12.31 -12.85 4.79
CA ALA A 324 11.54 -14.05 4.47
C ALA A 324 10.93 -14.69 5.73
N LEU A 325 11.76 -14.93 6.77
CA LEU A 325 11.30 -15.65 7.97
C LEU A 325 10.47 -14.77 8.91
N CYS A 326 10.76 -13.49 9.02
CA CYS A 326 10.04 -12.62 9.96
C CYS A 326 9.02 -11.75 9.23
N GLY A 327 9.42 -11.09 8.14
CA GLY A 327 8.55 -10.15 7.43
C GLY A 327 7.41 -10.84 6.68
N VAL A 328 7.73 -11.81 5.81
CA VAL A 328 6.72 -12.52 5.00
C VAL A 328 5.80 -13.34 5.90
N THR A 329 6.35 -14.13 6.83
CA THR A 329 5.52 -14.95 7.73
C THR A 329 4.69 -14.08 8.67
N GLY A 330 5.24 -12.96 9.19
CA GLY A 330 4.51 -12.00 10.00
C GLY A 330 3.33 -11.41 9.24
N GLY A 331 3.52 -10.95 7.99
CA GLY A 331 2.45 -10.40 7.16
C GLY A 331 1.37 -11.43 6.81
N MET A 332 1.76 -12.68 6.55
CA MET A 332 0.84 -13.79 6.32
C MET A 332 0.02 -14.10 7.56
N ILE A 333 0.68 -14.38 8.67
CA ILE A 333 0.02 -14.73 9.94
C ILE A 333 -0.86 -13.58 10.42
N GLY A 334 -0.36 -12.33 10.34
CA GLY A 334 -1.11 -11.13 10.70
C GLY A 334 -2.39 -10.97 9.88
N SER A 335 -2.34 -11.28 8.58
CA SER A 335 -3.53 -11.20 7.72
C SER A 335 -4.61 -12.22 8.08
N PHE A 336 -4.24 -13.40 8.55
CA PHE A 336 -5.22 -14.41 9.01
C PHE A 336 -5.74 -14.14 10.43
N ILE A 337 -4.88 -13.69 11.36
CA ILE A 337 -5.26 -13.34 12.73
C ILE A 337 -6.20 -12.14 12.76
N LEU A 338 -6.12 -11.26 11.76
CA LEU A 338 -6.95 -10.07 11.62
C LEU A 338 -8.44 -10.34 11.82
N GLN A 339 -8.96 -11.44 11.30
CA GLN A 339 -10.38 -11.80 11.43
C GLN A 339 -10.82 -12.02 12.88
N ARG A 340 -9.90 -12.36 13.77
CA ARG A 340 -10.18 -12.63 15.21
C ARG A 340 -9.94 -11.40 16.06
N LEU A 341 -8.85 -10.68 15.83
CA LEU A 341 -8.44 -9.54 16.67
C LEU A 341 -9.07 -8.21 16.22
N GLY A 342 -9.36 -8.06 14.92
CA GLY A 342 -9.70 -6.77 14.33
C GLY A 342 -8.45 -5.91 14.06
N THR A 343 -8.62 -4.86 13.27
CA THR A 343 -7.51 -4.02 12.80
C THR A 343 -6.89 -3.21 13.93
N ARG A 344 -7.71 -2.61 14.77
CA ARG A 344 -7.27 -1.72 15.84
C ARG A 344 -6.47 -2.46 16.92
N ARG A 345 -7.02 -3.55 17.48
CA ARG A 345 -6.36 -4.31 18.56
C ARG A 345 -5.07 -4.95 18.08
N GLN A 346 -5.06 -5.48 16.86
CA GLN A 346 -3.86 -6.10 16.29
C GLN A 346 -2.75 -5.06 16.05
N SER A 347 -3.08 -3.84 15.58
CA SER A 347 -2.13 -2.73 15.49
C SER A 347 -1.58 -2.34 16.86
N MET A 348 -2.44 -2.27 17.87
CA MET A 348 -2.07 -1.94 19.25
C MET A 348 -1.05 -2.93 19.80
N TYR A 349 -1.29 -4.24 19.69
CA TYR A 349 -0.35 -5.26 20.16
C TYR A 349 0.97 -5.25 19.41
N GLY A 350 0.92 -5.09 18.07
CA GLY A 350 2.13 -4.98 17.24
C GLY A 350 2.99 -3.78 17.64
N PHE A 351 2.39 -2.61 17.81
CA PHE A 351 3.10 -1.42 18.26
C PHE A 351 3.69 -1.57 19.67
N ALA A 352 2.97 -2.19 20.60
CA ALA A 352 3.48 -2.42 21.95
C ALA A 352 4.75 -3.28 21.93
N VAL A 353 4.72 -4.42 21.21
CA VAL A 353 5.88 -5.31 21.11
C VAL A 353 7.05 -4.63 20.40
N VAL A 354 6.80 -3.91 19.30
CA VAL A 354 7.85 -3.18 18.57
C VAL A 354 8.48 -2.10 19.45
N THR A 355 7.69 -1.37 20.24
CA THR A 355 8.20 -0.38 21.19
C THR A 355 9.14 -1.02 22.21
N LEU A 356 8.72 -2.11 22.84
CA LEU A 356 9.52 -2.85 23.82
C LEU A 356 10.80 -3.42 23.20
N ALA A 357 10.72 -3.97 22.00
CA ALA A 357 11.87 -4.53 21.29
C ALA A 357 12.89 -3.44 20.91
N LEU A 358 12.43 -2.24 20.50
CA LEU A 358 13.32 -1.11 20.22
C LEU A 358 14.01 -0.60 21.49
N LEU A 359 13.29 -0.46 22.60
CA LEU A 359 13.87 -0.09 23.90
C LEU A 359 14.91 -1.13 24.36
N SER A 360 14.60 -2.42 24.21
CA SER A 360 15.52 -3.51 24.54
C SER A 360 16.75 -3.50 23.62
N LEU A 361 16.57 -3.22 22.33
CA LEU A 361 17.68 -3.11 21.38
C LEU A 361 18.60 -1.93 21.74
N GLY A 362 18.05 -0.77 22.11
CA GLY A 362 18.83 0.38 22.60
C GLY A 362 19.65 0.06 23.86
N ALA A 363 19.07 -0.70 24.79
CA ALA A 363 19.71 -1.05 26.06
C ALA A 363 20.76 -2.19 25.91
N LEU A 364 20.55 -3.16 25.02
CA LEU A 364 21.27 -4.44 24.98
C LEU A 364 22.06 -4.69 23.68
N ALA A 365 21.96 -3.82 22.67
CA ALA A 365 22.49 -4.04 21.32
C ALA A 365 24.03 -4.28 21.27
N THR A 366 24.75 -3.83 22.27
CA THR A 366 26.23 -3.96 22.31
C THR A 366 26.72 -5.23 23.02
N THR A 367 25.81 -5.99 23.66
CA THR A 367 26.21 -7.09 24.54
C THR A 367 26.24 -8.47 23.86
N ASN A 368 25.35 -8.72 22.90
CA ASN A 368 25.26 -10.01 22.24
C ASN A 368 24.67 -9.89 20.81
N PRO A 369 25.43 -10.26 19.75
CA PRO A 369 24.95 -10.20 18.35
C PRO A 369 23.68 -11.04 18.09
N TRP A 370 23.57 -12.21 18.71
CA TRP A 370 22.40 -13.09 18.54
C TRP A 370 21.15 -12.51 19.17
N LEU A 371 21.29 -11.84 20.32
CA LEU A 371 20.19 -11.13 20.97
C LEU A 371 19.73 -9.97 20.10
N SER A 372 20.67 -9.19 19.55
CA SER A 372 20.37 -8.10 18.62
C SER A 372 19.65 -8.58 17.36
N LEU A 373 20.08 -9.72 16.79
CA LEU A 373 19.43 -10.34 15.64
C LEU A 373 17.99 -10.80 15.99
N GLY A 374 17.81 -11.43 17.16
CA GLY A 374 16.49 -11.85 17.65
C GLY A 374 15.54 -10.68 17.87
N LEU A 375 16.02 -9.57 18.45
CA LEU A 375 15.24 -8.35 18.63
C LEU A 375 14.87 -7.68 17.31
N LEU A 376 15.81 -7.59 16.34
CA LEU A 376 15.53 -7.11 15.00
C LEU A 376 14.49 -7.98 14.27
N GLY A 377 14.64 -9.31 14.36
CA GLY A 377 13.66 -10.24 13.81
C GLY A 377 12.28 -10.04 14.43
N SER A 378 12.22 -9.85 15.75
CA SER A 378 10.97 -9.56 16.46
C SER A 378 10.33 -8.24 16.01
N ILE A 379 11.13 -7.16 15.84
CA ILE A 379 10.67 -5.88 15.33
C ILE A 379 10.04 -6.07 13.94
N ILE A 380 10.72 -6.76 13.03
CA ILE A 380 10.23 -7.01 11.66
C ILE A 380 8.97 -7.87 11.68
N PHE A 381 8.95 -8.94 12.49
CA PHE A 381 7.80 -9.84 12.58
C PHE A 381 6.55 -9.15 13.12
N PHE A 382 6.64 -8.50 14.29
CA PHE A 382 5.48 -7.86 14.91
C PHE A 382 5.05 -6.57 14.22
N HIS A 383 5.99 -5.86 13.57
CA HIS A 383 5.63 -4.80 12.63
C HIS A 383 4.79 -5.35 11.48
N SER A 384 5.25 -6.42 10.82
CA SER A 384 4.58 -7.00 9.68
C SER A 384 3.26 -7.68 10.05
N ALA A 385 3.23 -8.40 11.18
CA ALA A 385 2.03 -9.05 11.69
C ALA A 385 0.97 -8.08 12.23
N GLY A 386 1.36 -6.85 12.54
CA GLY A 386 0.52 -5.84 13.17
C GLY A 386 0.41 -4.56 12.34
N PRO A 387 0.95 -3.43 12.84
CA PRO A 387 0.68 -2.10 12.29
C PRO A 387 1.14 -1.90 10.85
N GLY A 388 2.16 -2.65 10.39
CA GLY A 388 2.73 -2.50 9.07
C GLY A 388 1.70 -2.54 7.96
N GLY A 389 0.81 -3.56 7.95
CA GLY A 389 -0.28 -3.66 6.99
C GLY A 389 -1.52 -2.88 7.37
N LEU A 390 -1.76 -2.72 8.66
CA LEU A 390 -3.08 -2.34 9.17
C LEU A 390 -3.41 -0.87 9.00
N GLY A 391 -2.43 0.04 8.97
CA GLY A 391 -2.70 1.47 8.76
C GLY A 391 -3.44 1.72 7.45
N MET A 392 -2.95 1.17 6.36
CA MET A 392 -3.59 1.30 5.05
C MET A 392 -4.86 0.44 4.94
N THR A 393 -4.91 -0.72 5.62
CA THR A 393 -6.11 -1.55 5.70
C THR A 393 -7.23 -0.81 6.44
N ILE A 394 -6.94 -0.15 7.56
CA ILE A 394 -7.89 0.73 8.28
C ILE A 394 -8.39 1.82 7.34
N ALA A 395 -7.49 2.53 6.65
CA ALA A 395 -7.88 3.58 5.71
C ALA A 395 -8.77 3.03 4.59
N THR A 396 -8.45 1.86 4.02
CA THR A 396 -9.22 1.26 2.93
C THR A 396 -10.63 0.84 3.36
N LEU A 397 -10.78 0.31 4.57
CA LEU A 397 -12.05 -0.21 5.07
C LEU A 397 -12.89 0.83 5.84
N SER A 398 -12.38 2.04 6.05
CA SER A 398 -13.06 3.07 6.84
C SER A 398 -13.95 3.99 6.03
N TYR A 399 -13.91 3.92 4.70
CA TYR A 399 -14.63 4.85 3.84
C TYR A 399 -15.46 4.13 2.79
N PRO A 400 -16.63 4.70 2.44
CA PRO A 400 -17.44 4.19 1.33
C PRO A 400 -16.72 4.38 0.00
N PRO A 401 -17.10 3.60 -1.04
CA PRO A 401 -16.41 3.59 -2.31
C PRO A 401 -16.19 4.97 -2.96
N ALA A 402 -17.12 5.93 -2.76
CA ALA A 402 -17.01 7.27 -3.34
C ALA A 402 -15.78 8.07 -2.86
N ILE A 403 -15.42 7.95 -1.58
CA ILE A 403 -14.31 8.70 -0.97
C ILE A 403 -13.14 7.80 -0.53
N ARG A 404 -13.25 6.48 -0.72
CA ARG A 404 -12.21 5.51 -0.34
C ARG A 404 -10.84 5.84 -0.96
N PRO A 405 -10.71 6.10 -2.27
CA PRO A 405 -9.43 6.49 -2.84
C PRO A 405 -8.88 7.80 -2.28
N THR A 406 -9.77 8.76 -1.92
CA THR A 406 -9.38 10.01 -1.26
C THR A 406 -8.81 9.76 0.13
N GLY A 407 -9.50 8.95 0.96
CA GLY A 407 -9.05 8.61 2.31
C GLY A 407 -7.76 7.81 2.33
N VAL A 408 -7.66 6.80 1.47
CA VAL A 408 -6.43 5.98 1.32
C VAL A 408 -5.27 6.82 0.80
N GLY A 409 -5.52 7.64 -0.24
CA GLY A 409 -4.52 8.55 -0.81
C GLY A 409 -4.02 9.56 0.22
N PHE A 410 -4.91 10.12 1.04
CA PHE A 410 -4.55 11.03 2.12
C PHE A 410 -3.69 10.33 3.19
N ALA A 411 -4.11 9.15 3.66
CA ALA A 411 -3.34 8.38 4.65
C ALA A 411 -1.94 8.00 4.12
N ARG A 412 -1.84 7.58 2.84
CA ARG A 412 -0.57 7.28 2.19
C ARG A 412 0.32 8.51 2.04
N ALA A 413 -0.28 9.65 1.71
CA ALA A 413 0.42 10.93 1.59
C ALA A 413 1.04 11.35 2.93
N ILE A 414 0.26 11.34 4.01
CA ILE A 414 0.75 11.71 5.35
C ILE A 414 1.83 10.71 5.82
N ALA A 415 1.65 9.41 5.58
CA ALA A 415 2.65 8.40 5.92
C ALA A 415 3.97 8.58 5.15
N GLY A 416 3.94 9.20 3.97
CA GLY A 416 5.13 9.53 3.18
C GLY A 416 5.92 10.74 3.68
N LEU A 417 5.41 11.54 4.59
CA LEU A 417 6.10 12.68 5.21
C LEU A 417 7.13 12.18 6.24
N ILE A 418 8.22 11.58 5.76
CA ILE A 418 9.24 10.95 6.61
C ILE A 418 10.40 11.93 6.79
N PHE A 419 10.61 12.39 8.02
CA PHE A 419 11.76 13.24 8.40
C PHE A 419 12.96 12.45 8.95
N TRP A 420 12.79 11.15 9.18
CA TRP A 420 13.70 10.32 9.94
C TRP A 420 15.07 10.01 9.31
N PRO A 421 15.25 9.84 7.97
CA PRO A 421 16.55 9.48 7.40
C PRO A 421 17.67 10.45 7.71
N MET A 422 17.35 11.72 8.02
CA MET A 422 18.35 12.74 8.39
C MET A 422 18.91 12.55 9.80
N LEU A 423 18.17 11.86 10.69
CA LEU A 423 18.55 11.68 12.10
C LEU A 423 19.41 10.44 12.36
N TRP A 424 19.32 9.42 11.49
CA TRP A 424 20.01 8.14 11.67
C TRP A 424 21.54 8.25 11.73
N GLY A 425 22.13 9.16 10.96
CA GLY A 425 23.58 9.38 10.97
C GLY A 425 24.11 10.08 12.23
N ALA A 426 23.23 10.71 13.02
CA ALA A 426 23.62 11.54 14.17
C ALA A 426 23.50 10.86 15.54
N LEU A 427 22.64 9.83 15.69
CA LEU A 427 22.17 9.36 17.00
C LEU A 427 22.69 8.01 17.47
N LYS A 428 23.51 7.27 16.69
CA LYS A 428 24.10 5.96 17.09
C LYS A 428 23.07 5.03 17.78
N THR A 429 23.44 4.39 18.91
CA THR A 429 22.56 3.51 19.71
C THR A 429 21.41 4.24 20.39
N GLU A 430 21.55 5.53 20.69
CA GLU A 430 20.48 6.36 21.25
C GLU A 430 19.31 6.52 20.27
N ALA A 431 19.56 6.34 18.97
CA ALA A 431 18.52 6.37 17.94
C ALA A 431 17.37 5.38 18.23
N PHE A 432 17.65 4.23 18.81
CA PHE A 432 16.63 3.23 19.11
C PHE A 432 15.64 3.71 20.19
N TYR A 433 16.09 4.47 21.19
CA TYR A 433 15.20 5.06 22.20
C TYR A 433 14.28 6.11 21.59
N TRP A 434 14.82 7.01 20.78
CA TRP A 434 14.03 8.00 20.07
C TRP A 434 13.06 7.35 19.08
N LEU A 435 13.51 6.31 18.39
CA LEU A 435 12.66 5.57 17.46
C LEU A 435 11.51 4.85 18.19
N ALA A 436 11.69 4.41 19.42
CA ALA A 436 10.65 3.74 20.21
C ALA A 436 9.44 4.64 20.51
N ILE A 437 9.63 5.96 20.52
CA ILE A 437 8.53 6.93 20.67
C ILE A 437 7.52 6.79 19.53
N VAL A 438 7.98 6.50 18.33
CA VAL A 438 7.13 6.42 17.14
C VAL A 438 6.06 5.31 17.26
N PRO A 439 6.40 4.03 17.45
CA PRO A 439 5.39 3.00 17.65
C PRO A 439 4.61 3.19 18.96
N PHE A 440 5.18 3.81 19.99
CA PHE A 440 4.45 4.15 21.20
C PHE A 440 3.30 5.14 20.94
N LEU A 441 3.50 6.17 20.10
CA LEU A 441 2.44 7.08 19.68
C LEU A 441 1.35 6.36 18.87
N GLY A 442 1.75 5.41 18.01
CA GLY A 442 0.82 4.54 17.32
C GLY A 442 -0.02 3.67 18.26
N PHE A 443 0.61 3.06 19.26
CA PHE A 443 -0.06 2.33 20.34
C PHE A 443 -1.08 3.20 21.08
N LEU A 444 -0.65 4.38 21.53
CA LEU A 444 -1.51 5.31 22.27
C LEU A 444 -2.73 5.73 21.42
N THR A 445 -2.56 5.99 20.15
CA THR A 445 -3.66 6.32 19.24
C THR A 445 -4.67 5.18 19.13
N CYS A 446 -4.20 3.94 19.03
CA CYS A 446 -5.08 2.77 19.01
C CYS A 446 -5.83 2.56 20.34
N VAL A 447 -5.27 3.00 21.47
CA VAL A 447 -5.96 2.99 22.79
C VAL A 447 -7.05 4.06 22.83
N LEU A 448 -6.72 5.27 22.40
CA LEU A 448 -7.62 6.43 22.53
C LEU A 448 -8.76 6.44 21.53
N ILE A 449 -8.56 5.94 20.30
CA ILE A 449 -9.58 5.95 19.26
C ILE A 449 -10.21 4.57 19.13
N ASN A 450 -11.48 4.46 19.57
CA ASN A 450 -12.25 3.23 19.48
C ASN A 450 -13.03 3.15 18.15
N TRP A 451 -12.33 2.81 17.05
CA TRP A 451 -12.91 2.53 15.75
C TRP A 451 -12.39 1.20 15.21
N GLU A 452 -13.31 0.31 14.79
CA GLU A 452 -12.96 -0.95 14.14
C GLU A 452 -13.68 -1.04 12.79
N PRO A 453 -12.97 -0.88 11.67
CA PRO A 453 -13.59 -0.92 10.34
C PRO A 453 -13.91 -2.34 9.86
N LEU A 454 -13.29 -3.37 10.45
CA LEU A 454 -13.48 -4.74 9.99
C LEU A 454 -14.89 -5.23 10.25
N GLY A 455 -15.65 -5.46 9.17
CA GLY A 455 -17.05 -5.87 9.23
C GLY A 455 -18.04 -4.70 9.39
N ALA A 456 -17.57 -3.45 9.40
CA ALA A 456 -18.44 -2.28 9.33
C ALA A 456 -19.05 -2.13 7.92
N ASN A 457 -20.35 -1.87 7.84
CA ASN A 457 -21.01 -1.63 6.54
C ASN A 457 -20.88 -0.17 6.11
N VAL A 458 -19.65 0.25 5.78
CA VAL A 458 -19.37 1.62 5.34
C VAL A 458 -19.91 1.92 3.93
N ASP A 459 -20.13 0.92 3.12
CA ASP A 459 -20.64 1.09 1.74
C ASP A 459 -22.10 1.57 1.71
N ALA A 460 -22.88 1.31 2.76
CA ALA A 460 -24.22 1.86 2.91
C ALA A 460 -24.21 3.40 3.04
N GLU A 461 -23.09 3.99 3.40
CA GLU A 461 -22.93 5.44 3.54
C GLU A 461 -22.67 6.14 2.18
N ASP A 462 -22.47 5.40 1.08
CA ASP A 462 -22.03 5.97 -0.22
C ASP A 462 -23.04 6.98 -0.79
N ALA A 463 -24.33 6.68 -0.70
CA ALA A 463 -25.39 7.56 -1.20
C ALA A 463 -25.46 8.89 -0.42
N GLU A 464 -25.29 8.85 0.91
CA GLU A 464 -25.27 10.04 1.77
C GLU A 464 -24.06 10.92 1.48
N VAL A 465 -22.90 10.27 1.31
CA VAL A 465 -21.64 10.96 0.97
C VAL A 465 -21.75 11.64 -0.40
N LEU A 466 -22.29 10.97 -1.39
CA LEU A 466 -22.52 11.58 -2.71
C LEU A 466 -23.45 12.79 -2.63
N ALA A 467 -24.51 12.72 -1.82
CA ALA A 467 -25.42 13.85 -1.60
C ALA A 467 -24.73 15.02 -0.87
N GLU A 468 -23.81 14.75 0.07
CA GLU A 468 -23.03 15.77 0.78
C GLU A 468 -21.97 16.43 -0.13
N LEU A 469 -21.32 15.66 -1.00
CA LEU A 469 -20.33 16.17 -1.95
C LEU A 469 -20.92 17.02 -3.09
N ASN A 470 -22.22 16.88 -3.34
CA ASN A 470 -22.94 17.62 -4.38
C ASN A 470 -23.57 18.93 -3.87
N LYS A 471 -23.52 19.22 -2.57
CA LYS A 471 -23.87 20.51 -1.95
C LYS A 471 -22.70 21.50 -2.06
#